data_7a9461159ceffc172a25229f86c6e30c
#
_entry.id   7a9461159ceffc172a25229f86c6e30c
#
_cell.length_a   1.000
_cell.length_b   1.000
_cell.length_c   1.000
_cell.angle_alpha   90.00
_cell.angle_beta   90.00
_cell.angle_gamma   90.00
#
_symmetry.space_group_name_H-M   'P 1'
#
loop_
_entity.id
_entity.type
_entity.pdbx_description
1 polymer ?
#
loop_
_entity_poly.entity_id
_entity_poly.type
_entity_poly.pdbx_seq_one_letter_code
_entity_poly.pdbx_strand_id
1 'polypeptide(L)'
;MAIIIIGIIILVAGMLILKQKEEFNKLGKGIRAFGIVLIIIGALNACVKQIDAGQIGVTSLFGKISNEVLTSGLSFVNPLVNVYNVDIKTLNYTMSGVHNEGEKDGDDAIRVLTADGLEVTIDLTVLYRVVGTEAPRLIKETGLDYKDKIVRPLTRTKIR
;
A
#
# COMPACT_ATOMS: atom_id res chain seq x y z
N MET A 1 8.84 -4.59 12.22
CA MET A 1 8.47 -4.02 13.54
C MET A 1 8.67 -5.01 14.69
N ALA A 2 8.20 -6.26 14.60
CA ALA A 2 8.36 -7.25 15.68
C ALA A 2 9.81 -7.48 16.13
N ILE A 3 10.75 -7.58 15.20
CA ILE A 3 12.19 -7.81 15.50
C ILE A 3 12.80 -6.66 16.31
N ILE A 4 12.43 -5.42 16.02
CA ILE A 4 12.90 -4.25 16.77
C ILE A 4 12.38 -4.29 18.21
N ILE A 5 11.10 -4.63 18.40
CA ILE A 5 10.47 -4.73 19.71
C ILE A 5 11.15 -5.83 20.54
N ILE A 6 11.40 -6.98 19.95
CA ILE A 6 12.13 -8.09 20.59
C ILE A 6 13.55 -7.64 20.98
N GLY A 7 14.26 -6.95 20.09
CA GLY A 7 15.60 -6.41 20.38
C GLY A 7 15.60 -5.42 21.55
N ILE A 8 14.61 -4.55 21.64
CA ILE A 8 14.45 -3.61 22.75
C ILE A 8 14.16 -4.35 24.06
N ILE A 9 13.28 -5.35 24.05
CA ILE A 9 12.96 -6.16 25.24
C ILE A 9 14.22 -6.89 25.75
N ILE A 10 15.01 -7.48 24.88
CA ILE A 10 16.26 -8.17 25.24
C ILE A 10 17.28 -7.18 25.80
N LEU A 11 17.39 -5.98 25.22
CA LEU A 11 18.29 -4.94 25.71
C LEU A 11 17.91 -4.47 27.13
N VAL A 12 16.61 -4.22 27.34
CA VAL A 12 16.07 -3.82 28.66
C VAL A 12 16.27 -4.94 29.70
N ALA A 13 15.98 -6.19 29.33
CA ALA A 13 16.22 -7.36 30.19
C ALA A 13 17.71 -7.49 30.57
N GLY A 14 18.62 -7.31 29.61
CA GLY A 14 20.06 -7.30 29.87
C GLY A 14 20.52 -6.15 30.75
N MET A 15 19.80 -5.01 30.73
CA MET A 15 20.05 -3.87 31.63
C MET A 15 19.61 -4.14 33.07
N LEU A 16 18.47 -4.82 33.24
CA LEU A 16 17.92 -5.17 34.55
C LEU A 16 18.76 -6.25 35.26
N ILE A 17 19.24 -7.26 34.51
CA ILE A 17 20.08 -8.35 35.05
C ILE A 17 21.40 -7.81 35.62
N LEU A 18 22.00 -6.81 34.99
CA LEU A 18 23.27 -6.21 35.45
C LEU A 18 23.13 -5.37 36.73
N LYS A 19 21.92 -4.97 37.08
CA LYS A 19 21.66 -4.20 38.28
C LYS A 19 21.68 -5.06 39.57
N GLN A 20 21.63 -6.41 39.39
CA GLN A 20 21.41 -7.33 40.52
C GLN A 20 22.64 -8.10 41.02
N LYS A 21 23.71 -8.34 40.25
CA LYS A 21 24.93 -9.02 40.75
C LYS A 21 26.15 -8.75 39.87
N GLU A 22 27.30 -8.47 40.50
CA GLU A 22 28.59 -8.24 39.82
C GLU A 22 29.16 -9.46 39.05
N GLU A 23 28.83 -10.68 39.47
CA GLU A 23 29.33 -11.91 38.85
C GLU A 23 28.81 -12.16 37.42
N PHE A 24 27.68 -11.57 37.04
CA PHE A 24 27.05 -11.73 35.70
C PHE A 24 27.51 -10.70 34.67
N ASN A 25 28.55 -9.91 34.97
CA ASN A 25 28.96 -8.78 34.13
C ASN A 25 29.40 -9.18 32.71
N LYS A 26 30.01 -10.38 32.54
CA LYS A 26 30.41 -10.88 31.20
C LYS A 26 29.21 -11.35 30.36
N LEU A 27 28.27 -12.06 30.98
CA LEU A 27 27.01 -12.49 30.33
C LEU A 27 26.12 -11.30 29.97
N GLY A 28 26.02 -10.33 30.85
CA GLY A 28 25.23 -9.12 30.62
C GLY A 28 25.76 -8.27 29.46
N LYS A 29 27.09 -8.19 29.28
CA LYS A 29 27.69 -7.53 28.10
C LYS A 29 27.36 -8.26 26.80
N GLY A 30 27.39 -9.60 26.81
CA GLY A 30 27.01 -10.42 25.65
C GLY A 30 25.53 -10.23 25.25
N ILE A 31 24.62 -10.25 26.23
CA ILE A 31 23.18 -10.06 26.00
C ILE A 31 22.89 -8.65 25.43
N ARG A 32 23.57 -7.62 25.95
CA ARG A 32 23.44 -6.26 25.40
C ARG A 32 23.93 -6.16 23.96
N ALA A 33 25.14 -6.70 23.70
CA ALA A 33 25.69 -6.72 22.34
C ALA A 33 24.74 -7.42 21.36
N PHE A 34 24.18 -8.56 21.77
CA PHE A 34 23.19 -9.30 20.98
C PHE A 34 21.91 -8.49 20.75
N GLY A 35 21.40 -7.81 21.78
CA GLY A 35 20.23 -6.92 21.65
C GLY A 35 20.47 -5.76 20.67
N ILE A 36 21.66 -5.14 20.72
CA ILE A 36 22.03 -4.06 19.80
C ILE A 36 22.10 -4.58 18.36
N VAL A 37 22.71 -5.74 18.13
CA VAL A 37 22.79 -6.36 16.80
C VAL A 37 21.39 -6.65 16.25
N LEU A 38 20.48 -7.18 17.08
CA LEU A 38 19.09 -7.41 16.66
C LEU A 38 18.34 -6.11 16.29
N ILE A 39 18.58 -5.03 17.03
CA ILE A 39 17.98 -3.72 16.71
C ILE A 39 18.51 -3.21 15.36
N ILE A 40 19.81 -3.32 15.11
CA ILE A 40 20.43 -2.90 13.84
C ILE A 40 19.86 -3.72 12.68
N ILE A 41 19.78 -5.04 12.81
CA ILE A 41 19.22 -5.93 11.78
C ILE A 41 17.73 -5.59 11.56
N GLY A 42 16.97 -5.37 12.62
CA GLY A 42 15.57 -4.98 12.54
C GLY A 42 15.37 -3.63 11.85
N ALA A 43 16.22 -2.66 12.14
CA ALA A 43 16.20 -1.34 11.50
C ALA A 43 16.53 -1.44 10.00
N LEU A 44 17.54 -2.21 9.62
CA LEU A 44 17.90 -2.45 8.22
C LEU A 44 16.74 -3.12 7.45
N ASN A 45 16.11 -4.14 8.04
CA ASN A 45 14.93 -4.76 7.43
C ASN A 45 13.75 -3.80 7.28
N ALA A 46 13.57 -2.88 8.20
CA ALA A 46 12.49 -1.89 8.13
C ALA A 46 12.70 -0.87 6.99
N CYS A 47 13.96 -0.60 6.64
CA CYS A 47 14.33 0.32 5.56
C CYS A 47 14.15 -0.28 4.16
N VAL A 48 14.07 -1.61 4.03
CA VAL A 48 13.93 -2.28 2.73
C VAL A 48 12.44 -2.48 2.43
N LYS A 49 12.01 -1.98 1.27
CA LYS A 49 10.68 -2.23 0.72
C LYS A 49 10.79 -2.87 -0.66
N GLN A 50 10.05 -3.94 -0.85
CA GLN A 50 9.92 -4.59 -2.14
C GLN A 50 8.65 -4.11 -2.81
N ILE A 51 8.77 -3.73 -4.08
CA ILE A 51 7.68 -3.32 -4.95
C ILE A 51 7.61 -4.31 -6.10
N ASP A 52 6.45 -4.89 -6.30
CA ASP A 52 6.24 -5.93 -7.31
C ASP A 52 6.31 -5.39 -8.74
N ALA A 53 6.60 -6.28 -9.68
CA ALA A 53 6.64 -5.93 -11.09
C ALA A 53 5.26 -5.45 -11.59
N GLY A 54 5.25 -4.30 -12.28
CA GLY A 54 4.02 -3.64 -12.74
C GLY A 54 3.29 -2.85 -11.68
N GLN A 55 3.94 -2.60 -10.54
CA GLN A 55 3.52 -1.66 -9.50
C GLN A 55 4.57 -0.58 -9.30
N ILE A 56 4.14 0.51 -8.73
CA ILE A 56 4.98 1.57 -8.22
C ILE A 56 4.61 1.87 -6.78
N GLY A 57 5.60 2.29 -6.00
CA GLY A 57 5.41 2.72 -4.62
C GLY A 57 5.26 4.23 -4.53
N VAL A 58 4.14 4.69 -3.99
CA VAL A 58 3.97 6.09 -3.60
C VAL A 58 4.22 6.22 -2.11
N THR A 59 5.14 7.10 -1.74
CA THR A 59 5.57 7.25 -0.35
C THR A 59 4.77 8.35 0.35
N SER A 60 4.43 8.08 1.61
CA SER A 60 3.77 9.05 2.49
C SER A 60 4.47 9.10 3.84
N LEU A 61 4.89 10.30 4.24
CA LEU A 61 5.48 10.57 5.55
C LEU A 61 4.49 11.41 6.36
N PHE A 62 3.96 10.84 7.45
CA PHE A 62 2.98 11.49 8.33
C PHE A 62 1.79 12.13 7.57
N GLY A 63 1.28 11.42 6.54
CA GLY A 63 0.17 11.91 5.73
C GLY A 63 0.56 12.80 4.55
N LYS A 64 1.81 13.27 4.46
CA LYS A 64 2.30 14.02 3.31
C LYS A 64 2.77 13.06 2.23
N ILE A 65 2.11 13.06 1.09
CA ILE A 65 2.48 12.26 -0.07
C ILE A 65 3.66 12.93 -0.78
N SER A 66 4.71 12.13 -1.04
CA SER A 66 5.85 12.57 -1.86
C SER A 66 5.49 12.50 -3.33
N ASN A 67 6.09 13.41 -4.12
CA ASN A 67 5.96 13.36 -5.58
C ASN A 67 6.91 12.33 -6.21
N GLU A 68 7.87 11.83 -5.45
CA GLU A 68 8.77 10.78 -5.91
C GLU A 68 8.09 9.43 -5.85
N VAL A 69 8.23 8.66 -6.93
CA VAL A 69 7.73 7.29 -7.05
C VAL A 69 8.88 6.30 -6.93
N LEU A 70 8.64 5.23 -6.19
CA LEU A 70 9.55 4.11 -6.12
C LEU A 70 9.22 3.15 -7.27
N THR A 71 10.23 2.78 -8.03
CA THR A 71 10.10 1.79 -9.12
C THR A 71 10.02 0.37 -8.57
N SER A 72 9.58 -0.57 -9.42
CA SER A 72 9.58 -2.00 -9.10
C SER A 72 10.98 -2.51 -8.74
N GLY A 73 11.03 -3.40 -7.77
CA GLY A 73 12.26 -3.95 -7.20
C GLY A 73 12.45 -3.62 -5.73
N LEU A 74 13.70 -3.71 -5.26
CA LEU A 74 14.07 -3.37 -3.89
C LEU A 74 14.41 -1.89 -3.79
N SER A 75 13.73 -1.21 -2.89
CA SER A 75 13.96 0.22 -2.60
C SER A 75 14.30 0.42 -1.13
N PHE A 76 15.26 1.29 -0.87
CA PHE A 76 15.61 1.72 0.47
C PHE A 76 14.83 2.97 0.82
N VAL A 77 14.00 2.89 1.84
CA VAL A 77 13.17 3.99 2.31
C VAL A 77 13.32 4.19 3.80
N ASN A 78 13.03 5.38 4.28
CA ASN A 78 12.98 5.65 5.71
C ASN A 78 11.90 4.75 6.36
N PRO A 79 12.18 4.05 7.47
CA PRO A 79 11.25 3.13 8.13
C PRO A 79 9.96 3.80 8.64
N LEU A 80 9.94 5.13 8.75
CA LEU A 80 8.76 5.92 9.14
C LEU A 80 7.82 6.25 7.97
N VAL A 81 8.24 5.93 6.73
CA VAL A 81 7.46 6.19 5.53
C VAL A 81 6.50 5.03 5.26
N ASN A 82 5.25 5.34 5.02
CA ASN A 82 4.28 4.41 4.47
C ASN A 82 4.42 4.36 2.96
N VAL A 83 4.45 3.16 2.38
CA VAL A 83 4.50 2.94 0.93
C VAL A 83 3.17 2.38 0.48
N TYR A 84 2.51 3.07 -0.45
CA TYR A 84 1.28 2.62 -1.10
C TYR A 84 1.64 2.05 -2.47
N ASN A 85 1.35 0.79 -2.69
CA ASN A 85 1.55 0.15 -3.97
C ASN A 85 0.39 0.48 -4.91
N VAL A 86 0.71 0.97 -6.09
CA VAL A 86 -0.25 1.33 -7.15
C VAL A 86 0.06 0.53 -8.39
N ASP A 87 -0.94 -0.18 -8.91
CA ASP A 87 -0.81 -0.92 -10.15
C ASP A 87 -0.75 0.03 -11.34
N ILE A 88 0.30 -0.14 -12.17
CA ILE A 88 0.46 0.57 -13.45
C ILE A 88 0.18 -0.33 -14.64
N LYS A 89 -0.26 -1.56 -14.39
CA LYS A 89 -0.77 -2.48 -15.42
C LYS A 89 -2.11 -1.99 -15.95
N THR A 90 -2.48 -2.50 -17.12
CA THR A 90 -3.85 -2.31 -17.59
C THR A 90 -4.78 -3.15 -16.73
N LEU A 91 -5.74 -2.50 -16.12
CA LEU A 91 -6.78 -3.08 -15.29
C LEU A 91 -8.12 -2.93 -15.98
N ASN A 92 -9.04 -3.81 -15.65
CA ASN A 92 -10.43 -3.73 -16.08
C ASN A 92 -11.33 -3.29 -14.91
N TYR A 93 -12.40 -2.60 -15.25
CA TYR A 93 -13.51 -2.30 -14.36
C TYR A 93 -14.80 -2.70 -15.07
N THR A 94 -15.48 -3.71 -14.56
CA THR A 94 -16.70 -4.25 -15.15
C THR A 94 -17.92 -3.78 -14.37
N MET A 95 -18.86 -3.19 -15.07
CA MET A 95 -20.20 -2.84 -14.56
C MET A 95 -21.18 -3.79 -15.23
N SER A 96 -21.84 -4.64 -14.45
CA SER A 96 -22.80 -5.63 -14.94
C SER A 96 -24.03 -5.67 -14.04
N GLY A 97 -25.17 -5.99 -14.62
CA GLY A 97 -26.41 -6.29 -13.91
C GLY A 97 -26.46 -7.74 -13.40
N VAL A 98 -25.52 -8.58 -13.83
CA VAL A 98 -25.47 -9.98 -13.42
C VAL A 98 -24.68 -10.12 -12.12
N HIS A 99 -25.28 -10.84 -11.16
CA HIS A 99 -24.64 -11.09 -9.86
C HIS A 99 -23.31 -11.83 -10.06
N ASN A 100 -22.23 -11.38 -9.40
CA ASN A 100 -20.88 -11.93 -9.45
C ASN A 100 -20.09 -11.74 -10.77
N GLU A 101 -20.56 -10.98 -11.75
CA GLU A 101 -19.78 -10.64 -12.95
C GLU A 101 -19.12 -9.25 -12.89
N GLY A 102 -19.65 -8.35 -12.07
CA GLY A 102 -19.15 -6.99 -11.92
C GLY A 102 -18.13 -6.84 -10.78
N GLU A 103 -17.44 -5.69 -10.73
CA GLU A 103 -16.54 -5.30 -9.64
C GLU A 103 -17.32 -5.09 -8.32
N LYS A 104 -18.63 -4.80 -8.40
CA LYS A 104 -19.53 -4.64 -7.23
C LYS A 104 -20.58 -5.73 -7.22
N ASP A 105 -20.86 -6.24 -6.02
CA ASP A 105 -21.99 -7.12 -5.80
C ASP A 105 -23.29 -6.36 -6.02
N GLY A 106 -24.15 -6.91 -6.89
CA GLY A 106 -25.46 -6.37 -7.22
C GLY A 106 -25.54 -5.76 -8.61
N ASP A 107 -26.71 -5.13 -8.92
CA ASP A 107 -26.97 -4.50 -10.22
C ASP A 107 -26.18 -3.18 -10.34
N ASP A 108 -25.07 -3.20 -11.06
CA ASP A 108 -24.26 -2.03 -11.41
C ASP A 108 -24.33 -1.70 -12.92
N ALA A 109 -25.23 -2.34 -13.67
CA ALA A 109 -25.44 -2.06 -15.08
C ALA A 109 -25.84 -0.59 -15.33
N ILE A 110 -25.50 -0.13 -16.53
CA ILE A 110 -25.83 1.24 -16.95
C ILE A 110 -27.15 1.23 -17.68
N ARG A 111 -28.13 1.98 -17.17
CA ARG A 111 -29.42 2.17 -17.83
C ARG A 111 -29.40 3.48 -18.61
N VAL A 112 -29.68 3.41 -19.88
CA VAL A 112 -29.73 4.55 -20.80
C VAL A 112 -30.99 4.50 -21.64
N LEU A 113 -31.42 5.68 -22.09
CA LEU A 113 -32.53 5.81 -23.05
C LEU A 113 -31.95 5.96 -24.44
N THR A 114 -32.48 5.19 -25.39
CA THR A 114 -32.20 5.37 -26.82
C THR A 114 -32.85 6.63 -27.35
N ALA A 115 -32.49 7.08 -28.56
CA ALA A 115 -33.12 8.21 -29.25
C ALA A 115 -34.62 8.02 -29.41
N ASP A 116 -35.08 6.78 -29.49
CA ASP A 116 -36.50 6.43 -29.61
C ASP A 116 -37.23 6.33 -28.26
N GLY A 117 -36.54 6.65 -27.16
CA GLY A 117 -37.11 6.65 -25.80
C GLY A 117 -37.20 5.26 -25.16
N LEU A 118 -36.56 4.23 -25.70
CA LEU A 118 -36.51 2.90 -25.11
C LEU A 118 -35.42 2.83 -24.06
N GLU A 119 -35.72 2.24 -22.91
CA GLU A 119 -34.71 1.97 -21.86
C GLU A 119 -33.92 0.72 -22.25
N VAL A 120 -32.59 0.85 -22.27
CA VAL A 120 -31.64 -0.23 -22.52
C VAL A 120 -30.70 -0.36 -21.35
N THR A 121 -30.50 -1.59 -20.88
CA THR A 121 -29.50 -1.94 -19.87
C THR A 121 -28.22 -2.40 -20.57
N ILE A 122 -27.10 -1.79 -20.20
CA ILE A 122 -25.79 -2.04 -20.82
C ILE A 122 -24.84 -2.54 -19.76
N ASP A 123 -24.24 -3.72 -20.01
CA ASP A 123 -23.09 -4.22 -19.30
C ASP A 123 -21.82 -3.76 -20.02
N LEU A 124 -20.90 -3.22 -19.24
CA LEU A 124 -19.69 -2.58 -19.80
C LEU A 124 -18.45 -2.90 -19.01
N THR A 125 -17.39 -3.23 -19.72
CA THR A 125 -16.03 -3.35 -19.16
C THR A 125 -15.15 -2.23 -19.70
N VAL A 126 -14.56 -1.46 -18.78
CA VAL A 126 -13.61 -0.39 -19.10
C VAL A 126 -12.20 -0.84 -18.77
N LEU A 127 -11.31 -0.71 -19.74
CA LEU A 127 -9.88 -0.91 -19.54
C LEU A 127 -9.24 0.44 -19.21
N TYR A 128 -8.49 0.50 -18.13
CA TYR A 128 -7.77 1.69 -17.70
C TYR A 128 -6.38 1.37 -17.19
N ARG A 129 -5.53 2.36 -17.15
CA ARG A 129 -4.17 2.24 -16.61
C ARG A 129 -3.78 3.53 -15.92
N VAL A 130 -3.15 3.41 -14.76
CA VAL A 130 -2.58 4.55 -14.05
C VAL A 130 -1.24 4.91 -14.69
N VAL A 131 -1.04 6.19 -15.00
CA VAL A 131 0.25 6.71 -15.44
C VAL A 131 1.13 6.86 -14.21
N GLY A 132 2.26 6.14 -14.18
CA GLY A 132 3.12 6.03 -12.99
C GLY A 132 3.59 7.38 -12.45
N THR A 133 3.94 8.32 -13.32
CA THR A 133 4.39 9.68 -12.92
C THR A 133 3.30 10.51 -12.25
N GLU A 134 2.03 10.25 -12.59
CA GLU A 134 0.87 10.97 -12.05
C GLU A 134 0.23 10.28 -10.83
N ALA A 135 0.70 9.08 -10.48
CA ALA A 135 0.14 8.32 -9.36
C ALA A 135 0.19 9.06 -8.00
N PRO A 136 1.26 9.80 -7.64
CA PRO A 136 1.28 10.56 -6.41
C PRO A 136 0.18 11.63 -6.36
N ARG A 137 -0.06 12.31 -7.48
CA ARG A 137 -1.12 13.30 -7.62
C ARG A 137 -2.49 12.65 -7.52
N LEU A 138 -2.70 11.54 -8.22
CA LEU A 138 -3.94 10.78 -8.17
C LEU A 138 -4.30 10.38 -6.74
N ILE A 139 -3.35 9.81 -5.99
CA ILE A 139 -3.58 9.42 -4.59
C ILE A 139 -3.83 10.63 -3.71
N LYS A 140 -3.13 11.73 -3.93
CA LYS A 140 -3.31 12.97 -3.15
C LYS A 140 -4.70 13.58 -3.33
N GLU A 141 -5.23 13.56 -4.55
CA GLU A 141 -6.52 14.18 -4.89
C GLU A 141 -7.72 13.25 -4.59
N THR A 142 -7.56 11.95 -4.83
CA THR A 142 -8.67 10.99 -4.82
C THR A 142 -8.57 9.94 -3.73
N GLY A 143 -7.34 9.62 -3.30
CA GLY A 143 -7.05 8.49 -2.44
C GLY A 143 -6.85 7.20 -3.23
N LEU A 144 -6.83 6.07 -2.51
CA LEU A 144 -6.66 4.74 -3.12
C LEU A 144 -7.91 4.24 -3.85
N ASP A 145 -9.07 4.85 -3.55
CA ASP A 145 -10.38 4.45 -4.11
C ASP A 145 -10.68 5.15 -5.45
N TYR A 146 -9.66 5.49 -6.23
CA TYR A 146 -9.82 6.19 -7.52
C TYR A 146 -10.67 5.44 -8.55
N LYS A 147 -10.76 4.12 -8.44
CA LYS A 147 -11.65 3.30 -9.30
C LYS A 147 -13.10 3.75 -9.14
N ASP A 148 -13.60 3.78 -7.92
CA ASP A 148 -14.99 4.14 -7.60
C ASP A 148 -15.26 5.63 -7.74
N LYS A 149 -14.25 6.47 -7.48
CA LYS A 149 -14.43 7.93 -7.48
C LYS A 149 -14.22 8.58 -8.85
N ILE A 150 -13.42 7.97 -9.73
CA ILE A 150 -13.10 8.53 -11.06
C ILE A 150 -13.58 7.61 -12.17
N VAL A 151 -13.09 6.35 -12.22
CA VAL A 151 -13.35 5.45 -13.37
C VAL A 151 -14.86 5.22 -13.53
N ARG A 152 -15.52 4.81 -12.48
CA ARG A 152 -16.96 4.50 -12.49
C ARG A 152 -17.84 5.69 -12.90
N PRO A 153 -17.80 6.86 -12.25
CA PRO A 153 -18.68 7.98 -12.62
C PRO A 153 -18.35 8.56 -13.99
N LEU A 154 -17.06 8.62 -14.36
CA LEU A 154 -16.65 9.10 -15.68
C LEU A 154 -17.22 8.22 -16.80
N THR A 155 -17.13 6.90 -16.64
CA THR A 155 -17.69 5.95 -17.60
C THR A 155 -19.19 6.10 -17.72
N ARG A 156 -19.93 6.18 -16.61
CA ARG A 156 -21.39 6.38 -16.62
C ARG A 156 -21.79 7.67 -17.31
N THR A 157 -21.02 8.74 -17.11
CA THR A 157 -21.32 10.04 -17.74
C THR A 157 -21.05 10.05 -19.24
N LYS A 158 -20.04 9.28 -19.70
CA LYS A 158 -19.69 9.22 -21.12
C LYS A 158 -20.64 8.37 -21.97
N ILE A 159 -21.38 7.46 -21.35
CA ILE A 159 -22.30 6.54 -22.05
C ILE A 159 -23.72 7.09 -22.08
N ARG A 160 -24.08 7.94 -21.17
CA ARG A 160 -25.36 8.67 -21.17
C ARG A 160 -25.36 9.79 -22.19
#